data_df21f0150f38972f0eb77aacafec3c5f
#
_entry.id   df21f0150f38972f0eb77aacafec3c5f
#
_cell.length_a   1.000
_cell.length_b   1.000
_cell.length_c   1.000
_cell.angle_alpha   90.00
_cell.angle_beta   90.00
_cell.angle_gamma   90.00
#
_symmetry.space_group_name_H-M   'P 1'
#
loop_
_entity.id
_entity.type
_entity.pdbx_description
1 polymer ?
#
loop_
_entity_poly.entity_id
_entity_poly.type
_entity_poly.pdbx_seq_one_letter_code
_entity_poly.pdbx_strand_id
1 'polypeptide(L)'
;MKKTPAFLLAALLLGAQPAQAFSVRHDFSVQIGPFDASRTNFEYALTPTEYRVESTVKTNGLFDTLYPFRADYATTGKINGDNMETRSYKYKSQSRFTSRSRELVYDRNGKPLYRLSAKNGKEKKVDILPDAKNKDTTDLQTVFAELA
;
A
#
# COMPACT_ATOMS: atom_id res chain seq x y z
N MET A 1 5.42 -55.83 -35.08
CA MET A 1 5.69 -55.25 -33.75
C MET A 1 6.04 -53.77 -33.96
N LYS A 2 5.06 -52.86 -33.65
CA LYS A 2 5.24 -51.42 -33.84
C LYS A 2 5.70 -50.84 -32.50
N LYS A 3 6.91 -50.28 -32.46
CA LYS A 3 7.45 -49.59 -31.29
C LYS A 3 6.99 -48.12 -31.31
N THR A 4 6.12 -47.74 -30.39
CA THR A 4 5.63 -46.38 -30.20
C THR A 4 6.69 -45.57 -29.45
N PRO A 5 7.07 -44.36 -29.88
CA PRO A 5 8.07 -43.57 -29.20
C PRO A 5 7.43 -42.84 -27.97
N ALA A 6 7.86 -43.25 -26.79
CA ALA A 6 7.44 -42.66 -25.50
C ALA A 6 8.24 -41.40 -25.11
N PHE A 7 8.69 -40.59 -26.08
CA PHE A 7 9.61 -39.46 -25.83
C PHE A 7 8.99 -38.06 -25.91
N LEU A 8 7.69 -37.94 -26.12
CA LEU A 8 7.05 -36.62 -26.38
C LEU A 8 6.31 -35.99 -25.18
N LEU A 9 6.32 -36.65 -24.02
CA LEU A 9 5.55 -36.15 -22.85
C LEU A 9 6.40 -35.42 -21.79
N ALA A 10 7.70 -35.41 -21.91
CA ALA A 10 8.61 -34.83 -20.90
C ALA A 10 8.93 -33.33 -21.11
N ALA A 11 8.58 -32.76 -22.26
CA ALA A 11 8.98 -31.38 -22.61
C ALA A 11 7.99 -30.28 -22.18
N LEU A 12 6.83 -30.63 -21.61
CA LEU A 12 5.74 -29.65 -21.25
C LEU A 12 5.76 -29.20 -19.79
N LEU A 13 6.68 -29.66 -18.96
CA LEU A 13 6.73 -29.33 -17.53
C LEU A 13 7.74 -28.23 -17.15
N LEU A 14 8.43 -27.62 -18.11
CA LEU A 14 9.53 -26.66 -17.86
C LEU A 14 9.14 -25.19 -17.99
N GLY A 15 7.84 -24.83 -18.03
CA GLY A 15 7.40 -23.47 -18.41
C GLY A 15 6.72 -22.61 -17.37
N ALA A 16 6.39 -23.11 -16.19
CA ALA A 16 5.74 -22.28 -15.17
C ALA A 16 6.76 -21.82 -14.13
N GLN A 17 7.53 -20.78 -14.44
CA GLN A 17 8.23 -20.04 -13.39
C GLN A 17 7.16 -19.32 -12.55
N PRO A 18 7.12 -19.51 -11.22
CA PRO A 18 6.24 -18.73 -10.37
C PRO A 18 6.65 -17.26 -10.53
N ALA A 19 5.67 -16.41 -10.82
CA ALA A 19 5.87 -14.97 -10.83
C ALA A 19 6.46 -14.56 -9.47
N GLN A 20 7.73 -14.14 -9.45
CA GLN A 20 8.41 -13.80 -8.21
C GLN A 20 7.76 -12.52 -7.64
N ALA A 21 7.18 -12.65 -6.45
CA ALA A 21 6.79 -11.50 -5.65
C ALA A 21 8.08 -10.86 -5.11
N PHE A 22 8.24 -9.57 -5.33
CA PHE A 22 9.32 -8.77 -4.78
C PHE A 22 8.80 -8.03 -3.55
N SER A 23 9.51 -8.11 -2.43
CA SER A 23 9.19 -7.33 -1.23
C SER A 23 10.44 -6.66 -0.70
N VAL A 24 10.31 -5.37 -0.38
CA VAL A 24 11.38 -4.56 0.23
C VAL A 24 10.82 -3.85 1.44
N ARG A 25 11.62 -3.83 2.49
CA ARG A 25 11.31 -3.12 3.73
C ARG A 25 12.40 -2.10 4.04
N HIS A 26 11.99 -0.89 4.39
CA HIS A 26 12.85 0.19 4.87
C HIS A 26 12.38 0.65 6.25
N ASP A 27 13.33 0.77 7.16
CA ASP A 27 13.09 1.31 8.49
C ASP A 27 13.86 2.63 8.65
N PHE A 28 13.16 3.68 9.08
CA PHE A 28 13.71 5.01 9.31
C PHE A 28 13.49 5.41 10.77
N SER A 29 14.46 6.14 11.33
CA SER A 29 14.29 6.80 12.62
C SER A 29 14.56 8.30 12.50
N VAL A 30 13.78 9.08 13.23
CA VAL A 30 14.00 10.52 13.37
C VAL A 30 14.55 10.78 14.75
N GLN A 31 15.72 11.42 14.83
CA GLN A 31 16.36 11.83 16.07
C GLN A 31 16.27 13.33 16.26
N ILE A 32 16.01 13.77 17.48
CA ILE A 32 16.01 15.18 17.89
C ILE A 32 17.03 15.31 19.02
N GLY A 33 18.21 15.84 18.69
CA GLY A 33 19.36 15.79 19.58
C GLY A 33 19.72 14.34 19.94
N PRO A 34 19.85 13.98 21.23
CA PRO A 34 20.18 12.62 21.65
C PRO A 34 18.96 11.68 21.71
N PHE A 35 17.76 12.16 21.37
CA PHE A 35 16.52 11.40 21.54
C PHE A 35 16.03 10.80 20.24
N ASP A 36 15.65 9.52 20.26
CA ASP A 36 14.91 8.84 19.19
C ASP A 36 13.44 9.27 19.30
N ALA A 37 13.01 10.13 18.37
CA ALA A 37 11.70 10.81 18.43
C ALA A 37 10.60 10.01 17.73
N SER A 38 10.91 9.39 16.60
CA SER A 38 9.93 8.57 15.87
C SER A 38 10.61 7.50 15.03
N ARG A 39 9.82 6.46 14.71
CA ARG A 39 10.20 5.41 13.77
C ARG A 39 9.15 5.27 12.70
N THR A 40 9.62 5.11 11.48
CA THR A 40 8.80 4.84 10.30
C THR A 40 9.27 3.54 9.67
N ASN A 41 8.32 2.66 9.41
CA ASN A 41 8.52 1.44 8.65
C ASN A 41 7.82 1.60 7.31
N PHE A 42 8.47 1.21 6.23
CA PHE A 42 7.95 1.19 4.88
C PHE A 42 8.12 -0.20 4.28
N GLU A 43 7.05 -0.78 3.75
CA GLU A 43 7.08 -2.09 3.12
C GLU A 43 6.40 -2.03 1.76
N TYR A 44 7.11 -2.50 0.74
CA TYR A 44 6.63 -2.62 -0.64
C TYR A 44 6.54 -4.10 -1.00
N ALA A 45 5.41 -4.53 -1.53
CA ALA A 45 5.24 -5.84 -2.12
C ALA A 45 4.73 -5.68 -3.55
N LEU A 46 5.47 -6.21 -4.51
CA LEU A 46 5.20 -6.12 -5.94
C LEU A 46 5.05 -7.52 -6.53
N THR A 47 4.02 -7.71 -7.34
CA THR A 47 3.86 -8.83 -8.26
C THR A 47 3.80 -8.27 -9.68
N PRO A 48 3.81 -9.08 -10.74
CA PRO A 48 3.67 -8.58 -12.10
C PRO A 48 2.37 -7.80 -12.38
N THR A 49 1.33 -7.96 -11.56
CA THR A 49 0.00 -7.40 -11.81
C THR A 49 -0.56 -6.57 -10.66
N GLU A 50 0.06 -6.62 -9.49
CA GLU A 50 -0.45 -5.97 -8.29
C GLU A 50 0.68 -5.40 -7.45
N TYR A 51 0.38 -4.33 -6.73
CA TYR A 51 1.28 -3.77 -5.74
C TYR A 51 0.57 -3.51 -4.42
N ARG A 52 1.35 -3.53 -3.35
CA ARG A 52 0.95 -3.15 -2.00
C ARG A 52 2.06 -2.33 -1.36
N VAL A 53 1.68 -1.20 -0.79
CA VAL A 53 2.57 -0.35 0.00
C VAL A 53 1.97 -0.18 1.38
N GLU A 54 2.73 -0.48 2.40
CA GLU A 54 2.34 -0.26 3.79
C GLU A 54 3.39 0.60 4.48
N SER A 55 2.93 1.51 5.33
CA SER A 55 3.83 2.24 6.20
C SER A 55 3.22 2.45 7.58
N THR A 56 4.08 2.40 8.59
CA THR A 56 3.73 2.72 9.97
C THR A 56 4.66 3.81 10.46
N VAL A 57 4.08 4.86 11.03
CA VAL A 57 4.82 5.92 11.73
C VAL A 57 4.41 5.88 13.19
N LYS A 58 5.35 5.89 14.11
CA LYS A 58 5.07 5.94 15.55
C LYS A 58 6.09 6.82 16.26
N THR A 59 5.64 7.51 17.31
CA THR A 59 6.52 8.15 18.27
C THR A 59 7.30 7.10 19.05
N ASN A 60 8.47 7.47 19.57
CA ASN A 60 9.36 6.57 20.30
C ASN A 60 9.97 7.26 21.53
N GLY A 61 10.43 6.45 22.50
CA GLY A 61 11.13 6.92 23.68
C GLY A 61 10.35 7.97 24.48
N LEU A 62 11.03 9.07 24.82
CA LEU A 62 10.43 10.17 25.57
C LEU A 62 9.21 10.79 24.88
N PHE A 63 9.27 10.91 23.55
CA PHE A 63 8.17 11.49 22.77
C PHE A 63 6.90 10.61 22.79
N ASP A 64 7.05 9.28 22.83
CA ASP A 64 5.92 8.38 23.01
C ASP A 64 5.25 8.52 24.38
N THR A 65 6.04 8.74 25.42
CA THR A 65 5.54 9.00 26.77
C THR A 65 4.76 10.32 26.85
N LEU A 66 5.29 11.38 26.27
CA LEU A 66 4.68 12.73 26.30
C LEU A 66 3.51 12.84 25.33
N TYR A 67 3.65 12.33 24.11
CA TYR A 67 2.69 12.42 23.05
C TYR A 67 2.62 11.13 22.22
N PRO A 68 1.99 10.06 22.75
CA PRO A 68 1.86 8.82 22.03
C PRO A 68 1.10 9.02 20.73
N PHE A 69 1.73 8.64 19.62
CA PHE A 69 1.15 8.73 18.30
C PHE A 69 1.56 7.52 17.46
N ARG A 70 0.59 6.96 16.75
CA ARG A 70 0.80 5.95 15.72
C ARG A 70 -0.08 6.27 14.52
N ALA A 71 0.45 6.10 13.32
CA ALA A 71 -0.30 6.13 12.08
C ALA A 71 0.12 4.96 11.20
N ASP A 72 -0.88 4.28 10.64
CA ASP A 72 -0.72 3.18 9.69
C ASP A 72 -1.36 3.59 8.36
N TYR A 73 -0.63 3.37 7.28
CA TYR A 73 -1.04 3.63 5.90
C TYR A 73 -0.96 2.34 5.11
N ALA A 74 -1.91 2.11 4.22
CA ALA A 74 -1.89 0.99 3.29
C ALA A 74 -2.50 1.40 1.96
N THR A 75 -1.77 1.17 0.88
CA THR A 75 -2.25 1.34 -0.50
C THR A 75 -2.14 0.01 -1.22
N THR A 76 -3.16 -0.32 -1.99
CA THR A 76 -3.13 -1.47 -2.89
C THR A 76 -3.59 -1.04 -4.27
N GLY A 77 -3.03 -1.64 -5.31
CA GLY A 77 -3.39 -1.32 -6.67
C GLY A 77 -2.98 -2.40 -7.66
N LYS A 78 -3.24 -2.10 -8.93
CA LYS A 78 -2.86 -2.94 -10.06
C LYS A 78 -1.74 -2.29 -10.86
N ILE A 79 -0.96 -3.15 -11.51
CA ILE A 79 0.09 -2.77 -12.45
C ILE A 79 -0.40 -3.16 -13.84
N ASN A 80 -0.48 -2.18 -14.75
CA ASN A 80 -0.84 -2.36 -16.15
C ASN A 80 0.29 -1.78 -17.02
N GLY A 81 1.23 -2.64 -17.43
CA GLY A 81 2.45 -2.18 -18.07
C GLY A 81 3.26 -1.28 -17.14
N ASP A 82 3.54 -0.05 -17.56
CA ASP A 82 4.29 0.94 -16.76
C ASP A 82 3.40 1.79 -15.85
N ASN A 83 2.08 1.55 -15.81
CA ASN A 83 1.14 2.34 -15.02
C ASN A 83 0.72 1.61 -13.75
N MET A 84 0.77 2.31 -12.61
CA MET A 84 0.22 1.87 -11.34
C MET A 84 -1.14 2.51 -11.09
N GLU A 85 -2.18 1.69 -10.94
CA GLU A 85 -3.55 2.13 -10.69
C GLU A 85 -3.96 1.83 -9.26
N THR A 86 -4.15 2.86 -8.44
CA THR A 86 -4.62 2.71 -7.06
C THR A 86 -6.03 2.11 -7.02
N ARG A 87 -6.24 1.14 -6.14
CA ARG A 87 -7.54 0.49 -5.89
C ARG A 87 -8.09 0.81 -4.52
N SER A 88 -7.24 0.94 -3.54
CA SER A 88 -7.62 1.25 -2.17
C SER A 88 -6.50 2.00 -1.48
N TYR A 89 -6.86 3.01 -0.74
CA TYR A 89 -5.99 3.71 0.19
C TYR A 89 -6.64 3.72 1.56
N LYS A 90 -5.91 3.28 2.59
CA LYS A 90 -6.35 3.25 3.98
C LYS A 90 -5.36 3.98 4.86
N TYR A 91 -5.92 4.78 5.76
CA TYR A 91 -5.18 5.49 6.79
C TYR A 91 -5.85 5.27 8.13
N LYS A 92 -5.07 4.96 9.15
CA LYS A 92 -5.52 4.94 10.55
C LYS A 92 -4.50 5.68 11.39
N SER A 93 -4.96 6.48 12.35
CA SER A 93 -4.07 7.06 13.35
C SER A 93 -4.70 7.02 14.72
N GLN A 94 -3.85 6.89 15.69
CA GLN A 94 -4.18 6.89 17.11
C GLN A 94 -3.23 7.82 17.85
N SER A 95 -3.80 8.73 18.63
CA SER A 95 -3.09 9.52 19.63
C SER A 95 -3.76 9.35 21.00
N ARG A 96 -3.22 9.98 22.04
CA ARG A 96 -3.79 9.90 23.39
C ARG A 96 -5.29 10.22 23.43
N PHE A 97 -5.77 11.19 22.63
CA PHE A 97 -7.13 11.72 22.70
C PHE A 97 -7.94 11.52 21.42
N THR A 98 -7.33 11.07 20.35
CA THR A 98 -8.01 11.05 19.05
C THR A 98 -7.64 9.81 18.26
N SER A 99 -8.67 9.10 17.80
CA SER A 99 -8.53 8.10 16.75
C SER A 99 -9.13 8.62 15.45
N ARG A 100 -8.46 8.38 14.34
CA ARG A 100 -8.95 8.74 13.00
C ARG A 100 -8.73 7.58 12.05
N SER A 101 -9.67 7.39 11.13
CA SER A 101 -9.46 6.53 9.96
C SER A 101 -9.98 7.22 8.71
N ARG A 102 -9.37 6.87 7.60
CA ARG A 102 -9.80 7.29 6.27
C ARG A 102 -9.60 6.13 5.31
N GLU A 103 -10.57 5.91 4.46
CA GLU A 103 -10.49 4.95 3.36
C GLU A 103 -10.96 5.65 2.09
N LEU A 104 -10.15 5.57 1.05
CA LEU A 104 -10.51 5.97 -0.30
C LEU A 104 -10.72 4.69 -1.11
N VAL A 105 -11.85 4.61 -1.78
CA VAL A 105 -12.20 3.49 -2.66
C VAL A 105 -12.26 4.00 -4.09
N TYR A 106 -11.66 3.25 -4.99
CA TYR A 106 -11.51 3.59 -6.40
C TYR A 106 -12.32 2.60 -7.26
N ASP A 107 -12.74 3.05 -8.43
CA ASP A 107 -13.34 2.19 -9.43
C ASP A 107 -12.29 1.33 -10.16
N ARG A 108 -12.75 0.56 -11.16
CA ARG A 108 -11.88 -0.30 -11.97
C ARG A 108 -10.90 0.48 -12.86
N ASN A 109 -11.09 1.78 -13.02
CA ASN A 109 -10.25 2.66 -13.84
C ASN A 109 -9.36 3.57 -12.98
N GLY A 110 -9.24 3.30 -11.67
CA GLY A 110 -8.44 4.10 -10.76
C GLY A 110 -9.05 5.45 -10.39
N LYS A 111 -10.36 5.69 -10.66
CA LYS A 111 -11.04 6.93 -10.24
C LYS A 111 -11.58 6.78 -8.83
N PRO A 112 -11.39 7.79 -7.95
CA PRO A 112 -11.94 7.76 -6.62
C PRO A 112 -13.47 7.81 -6.65
N LEU A 113 -14.13 6.84 -6.00
CA LEU A 113 -15.58 6.74 -5.89
C LEU A 113 -16.12 7.44 -4.64
N TYR A 114 -15.58 7.08 -3.49
CA TYR A 114 -16.01 7.67 -2.23
C TYR A 114 -14.91 7.60 -1.19
N ARG A 115 -15.06 8.43 -0.15
CA ARG A 115 -14.22 8.46 1.02
C ARG A 115 -15.05 8.11 2.26
N LEU A 116 -14.62 7.10 2.99
CA LEU A 116 -15.05 6.84 4.36
C LEU A 116 -14.08 7.52 5.32
N SER A 117 -14.60 8.19 6.32
CA SER A 117 -13.77 8.82 7.36
C SER A 117 -14.42 8.57 8.72
N ALA A 118 -13.60 8.27 9.72
CA ALA A 118 -14.06 8.21 11.09
C ALA A 118 -13.15 9.04 12.01
N LYS A 119 -13.76 9.64 13.03
CA LYS A 119 -13.07 10.30 14.12
C LYS A 119 -13.71 9.89 15.44
N ASN A 120 -12.94 9.27 16.33
CA ASN A 120 -13.40 8.77 17.63
C ASN A 120 -14.67 7.91 17.50
N GLY A 121 -14.69 6.99 16.53
CA GLY A 121 -15.82 6.09 16.26
C GLY A 121 -17.00 6.71 15.49
N LYS A 122 -17.00 8.01 15.22
CA LYS A 122 -18.04 8.65 14.40
C LYS A 122 -17.66 8.59 12.93
N GLU A 123 -18.44 7.84 12.15
CA GLU A 123 -18.21 7.61 10.73
C GLU A 123 -18.93 8.66 9.86
N LYS A 124 -18.33 8.98 8.72
CA LYS A 124 -18.89 9.79 7.66
C LYS A 124 -18.46 9.25 6.31
N LYS A 125 -19.42 8.98 5.43
CA LYS A 125 -19.20 8.71 4.01
C LYS A 125 -19.37 9.99 3.20
N VAL A 126 -18.48 10.21 2.25
CA VAL A 126 -18.55 11.32 1.28
C VAL A 126 -18.29 10.73 -0.09
N ASP A 127 -19.29 10.84 -0.97
CA ASP A 127 -19.13 10.47 -2.38
C ASP A 127 -18.28 11.53 -3.08
N ILE A 128 -17.30 11.06 -3.86
CA ILE A 128 -16.39 11.94 -4.60
C ILE A 128 -16.97 12.07 -6.00
N LEU A 129 -17.52 13.25 -6.31
CA LEU A 129 -17.97 13.54 -7.67
C LEU A 129 -16.74 13.60 -8.59
N PRO A 130 -16.82 13.01 -9.80
CA PRO A 130 -15.75 13.11 -10.77
C PRO A 130 -15.61 14.57 -11.23
N ASP A 131 -14.69 15.28 -10.60
CA ASP A 131 -14.25 16.60 -11.01
C ASP A 131 -13.04 16.45 -11.96
N ALA A 132 -12.92 17.35 -12.93
CA ALA A 132 -11.78 17.39 -13.84
C ALA A 132 -10.43 17.52 -13.10
N LYS A 133 -10.43 18.11 -11.91
CA LYS A 133 -9.25 18.24 -11.04
C LYS A 133 -8.83 16.93 -10.35
N ASN A 134 -9.70 15.94 -10.28
CA ASN A 134 -9.43 14.65 -9.61
C ASN A 134 -9.11 13.54 -10.62
N LYS A 135 -8.98 13.86 -11.90
CA LYS A 135 -8.80 12.85 -12.96
C LYS A 135 -7.47 12.10 -12.89
N ASP A 136 -6.44 12.76 -12.35
CA ASP A 136 -5.08 12.26 -12.36
C ASP A 136 -4.45 12.27 -10.94
N THR A 137 -5.29 12.20 -9.90
CA THR A 137 -4.79 12.16 -8.53
C THR A 137 -4.40 10.73 -8.16
N THR A 138 -3.12 10.53 -7.96
CA THR A 138 -2.52 9.35 -7.36
C THR A 138 -2.24 9.64 -5.88
N ASP A 139 -2.33 8.63 -5.02
CA ASP A 139 -1.92 8.79 -3.63
C ASP A 139 -0.39 8.79 -3.50
N LEU A 140 0.10 9.42 -2.42
CA LEU A 140 1.52 9.62 -2.21
C LEU A 140 2.32 8.31 -2.14
N GLN A 141 1.72 7.23 -1.60
CA GLN A 141 2.38 5.93 -1.49
C GLN A 141 2.55 5.27 -2.86
N THR A 142 1.57 5.44 -3.77
CA THR A 142 1.68 4.97 -5.15
C THR A 142 2.80 5.71 -5.89
N VAL A 143 2.92 7.04 -5.71
CA VAL A 143 4.05 7.81 -6.29
C VAL A 143 5.40 7.28 -5.80
N PHE A 144 5.52 6.97 -4.50
CA PHE A 144 6.75 6.39 -3.98
C PHE A 144 7.03 4.98 -4.53
N ALA A 145 5.99 4.19 -4.78
CA ALA A 145 6.15 2.86 -5.38
C ALA A 145 6.61 2.93 -6.85
N GLU A 146 6.19 3.95 -7.61
CA GLU A 146 6.62 4.17 -8.99
C GLU A 146 8.10 4.62 -9.10
N LEU A 147 8.66 5.17 -8.01
CA LEU A 147 10.05 5.65 -7.95
C LEU A 147 11.03 4.58 -7.42
N ALA A 148 10.52 3.46 -6.92
CA ALA A 148 11.33 2.39 -6.33
C ALA A 148 11.75 1.34 -7.36
#